data_cd23faad5904f2103bbd4805f643180c
#
_entry.id   cd23faad5904f2103bbd4805f643180c
#
_cell.length_a   1.000
_cell.length_b   1.000
_cell.length_c   1.000
_cell.angle_alpha   90.00
_cell.angle_beta   90.00
_cell.angle_gamma   90.00
#
_symmetry.space_group_name_H-M   'P 1'
#
loop_
_entity.id
_entity.type
_entity.pdbx_description
1 polymer ?
#
loop_
_entity_poly.entity_id
_entity_poly.type
_entity_poly.pdbx_seq_one_letter_code
_entity_poly.pdbx_strand_id
1 'polypeptide(L)'
;MNEMKHPLNLERKKLLLASASPRRKNLLAALDVDFDVRVLPDIDETFPDSLPASEAAEYISNKKASAYQHLLAADDILITADTTVVLGTLVLGKPVDDADARHMLRMLSGCVHQVITGVTIATTHSRRSFSVITDVAFKTLSDEEIDYYVDTYHPLDKAGAYGIQEWIGHIGVTSIRGSYFNVVGLPVQRIYEELRKIINC
;
A
#
# COMPACT_ATOMS: atom_id res chain seq x y z
N MET A 1 10.80 4.25 38.43
CA MET A 1 10.59 3.39 37.28
C MET A 1 10.93 4.23 36.06
N ASN A 2 11.99 3.88 35.29
CA ASN A 2 12.25 4.55 34.02
C ASN A 2 11.13 4.15 33.04
N GLU A 3 10.25 5.09 32.67
CA GLU A 3 9.35 4.86 31.56
C GLU A 3 10.19 4.57 30.32
N MET A 4 10.04 3.37 29.75
CA MET A 4 10.67 3.05 28.48
C MET A 4 10.05 3.94 27.41
N LYS A 5 10.83 4.89 26.92
CA LYS A 5 10.39 5.76 25.81
C LYS A 5 10.33 4.96 24.51
N HIS A 6 9.26 5.16 23.75
CA HIS A 6 9.13 4.54 22.42
C HIS A 6 10.30 4.97 21.52
N PRO A 7 10.90 4.05 20.72
CA PRO A 7 12.04 4.38 19.86
C PRO A 7 11.76 5.46 18.80
N LEU A 8 10.48 5.60 18.36
CA LEU A 8 10.00 6.75 17.60
C LEU A 8 9.45 7.77 18.60
N ASN A 9 10.27 8.76 18.96
CA ASN A 9 9.82 9.84 19.83
C ASN A 9 9.11 10.92 19.00
N LEU A 10 7.78 10.84 18.93
CA LEU A 10 6.92 11.78 18.21
C LEU A 10 6.38 12.91 19.11
N GLU A 11 6.91 13.10 20.34
CA GLU A 11 6.34 14.01 21.38
C GLU A 11 5.97 15.42 20.88
N ARG A 12 6.58 15.90 19.79
CA ARG A 12 6.31 17.21 19.18
C ARG A 12 5.79 17.13 17.75
N LYS A 13 5.50 15.94 17.24
CA LYS A 13 5.07 15.71 15.87
C LYS A 13 3.75 14.97 15.86
N LYS A 14 2.90 15.36 14.94
CA LYS A 14 1.61 14.74 14.71
C LYS A 14 1.68 13.90 13.43
N LEU A 15 1.54 12.60 13.57
CA LEU A 15 1.52 11.69 12.43
C LEU A 15 0.14 11.63 11.81
N LEU A 16 0.04 11.82 10.51
CA LEU A 16 -1.20 11.81 9.74
C LEU A 16 -1.14 10.71 8.68
N LEU A 17 -2.11 9.80 8.68
CA LEU A 17 -2.30 8.82 7.62
C LEU A 17 -3.38 9.29 6.65
N ALA A 18 -3.00 9.61 5.42
CA ALA A 18 -3.93 10.00 4.35
C ALA A 18 -4.40 8.75 3.58
N SER A 19 -5.18 7.90 4.23
CA SER A 19 -5.69 6.69 3.60
C SER A 19 -7.00 6.22 4.26
N ALA A 20 -7.99 5.89 3.43
CA ALA A 20 -9.23 5.25 3.87
C ALA A 20 -9.07 3.73 4.10
N SER A 21 -7.94 3.13 3.71
CA SER A 21 -7.72 1.68 3.79
C SER A 21 -7.62 1.20 5.24
N PRO A 22 -8.52 0.31 5.71
CA PRO A 22 -8.43 -0.28 7.04
C PRO A 22 -7.12 -1.08 7.24
N ARG A 23 -6.65 -1.73 6.17
CA ARG A 23 -5.39 -2.50 6.19
C ARG A 23 -4.19 -1.60 6.51
N ARG A 24 -4.07 -0.45 5.85
CA ARG A 24 -3.00 0.52 6.11
C ARG A 24 -3.07 1.11 7.52
N LYS A 25 -4.29 1.40 7.99
CA LYS A 25 -4.51 1.85 9.37
C LYS A 25 -4.00 0.82 10.39
N ASN A 26 -4.37 -0.45 10.22
CA ASN A 26 -3.95 -1.53 11.12
C ASN A 26 -2.43 -1.74 11.07
N LEU A 27 -1.82 -1.66 9.88
CA LEU A 27 -0.38 -1.79 9.72
C LEU A 27 0.38 -0.64 10.38
N LEU A 28 -0.08 0.58 10.26
CA LEU A 28 0.58 1.73 10.91
C LEU A 28 0.41 1.67 12.43
N ALA A 29 -0.76 1.27 12.91
CA ALA A 29 -1.01 1.06 14.35
C ALA A 29 -0.09 0.00 14.98
N ALA A 30 0.35 -0.99 14.21
CA ALA A 30 1.29 -2.01 14.67
C ALA A 30 2.71 -1.48 14.92
N LEU A 31 2.99 -0.23 14.63
CA LEU A 31 4.23 0.45 15.04
C LEU A 31 4.13 1.06 16.44
N ASP A 32 3.02 0.88 17.15
CA ASP A 32 2.75 1.43 18.50
C ASP A 32 2.94 2.96 18.57
N VAL A 33 2.58 3.67 17.51
CA VAL A 33 2.62 5.13 17.42
C VAL A 33 1.23 5.71 17.30
N ASP A 34 0.99 6.85 17.93
CA ASP A 34 -0.24 7.61 17.76
C ASP A 34 -0.27 8.30 16.39
N PHE A 35 -1.40 8.24 15.71
CA PHE A 35 -1.64 8.92 14.45
C PHE A 35 -3.11 9.25 14.23
N ASP A 36 -3.38 10.30 13.46
CA ASP A 36 -4.71 10.61 12.97
C ASP A 36 -4.91 10.13 11.53
N VAL A 37 -6.14 9.74 11.20
CA VAL A 37 -6.54 9.46 9.82
C VAL A 37 -7.21 10.69 9.24
N ARG A 38 -6.72 11.17 8.10
CA ARG A 38 -7.32 12.28 7.36
C ARG A 38 -7.48 11.90 5.90
N VAL A 39 -8.71 11.83 5.42
CA VAL A 39 -9.02 11.46 4.04
C VAL A 39 -9.63 12.66 3.32
N LEU A 40 -9.03 13.04 2.19
CA LEU A 40 -9.64 13.98 1.24
C LEU A 40 -10.40 13.17 0.19
N PRO A 41 -11.61 13.60 -0.19
CA PRO A 41 -12.34 12.99 -1.30
C PRO A 41 -11.68 13.33 -2.65
N ASP A 42 -12.01 12.55 -3.65
CA ASP A 42 -11.80 12.85 -5.09
C ASP A 42 -10.37 13.20 -5.50
N ILE A 43 -9.37 12.62 -4.82
CA ILE A 43 -7.99 12.74 -5.30
C ILE A 43 -7.85 11.87 -6.56
N ASP A 44 -7.41 12.52 -7.65
CA ASP A 44 -7.13 11.82 -8.90
C ASP A 44 -5.95 10.86 -8.74
N GLU A 45 -6.21 9.55 -8.89
CA GLU A 45 -5.24 8.46 -8.81
C GLU A 45 -4.74 8.00 -10.18
N THR A 46 -4.95 8.77 -11.24
CA THR A 46 -4.42 8.46 -12.57
C THR A 46 -2.94 8.81 -12.68
N PHE A 47 -2.27 8.11 -13.57
CA PHE A 47 -0.86 8.34 -13.92
C PHE A 47 -0.70 8.32 -15.45
N PRO A 48 0.36 8.96 -16.01
CA PRO A 48 0.60 8.99 -17.45
C PRO A 48 0.87 7.59 -18.02
N ASP A 49 0.34 7.27 -19.20
CA ASP A 49 0.57 5.99 -19.89
C ASP A 49 2.06 5.73 -20.19
N SER A 50 2.85 6.79 -20.32
CA SER A 50 4.30 6.71 -20.54
C SER A 50 5.11 6.38 -19.28
N LEU A 51 4.48 6.37 -18.11
CA LEU A 51 5.18 6.08 -16.86
C LEU A 51 5.45 4.58 -16.73
N PRO A 52 6.67 4.17 -16.39
CA PRO A 52 6.96 2.75 -16.11
C PRO A 52 6.03 2.19 -15.03
N ALA A 53 5.54 0.97 -15.22
CA ALA A 53 4.65 0.30 -14.26
C ALA A 53 5.24 0.26 -12.84
N SER A 54 6.56 0.14 -12.73
CA SER A 54 7.28 0.15 -11.43
C SER A 54 7.23 1.48 -10.69
N GLU A 55 6.91 2.57 -11.35
CA GLU A 55 6.88 3.93 -10.78
C GLU A 55 5.46 4.41 -10.47
N ALA A 56 4.42 3.71 -10.96
CA ALA A 56 3.03 4.12 -10.84
C ALA A 56 2.60 4.36 -9.38
N ALA A 57 2.88 3.41 -8.50
CA ALA A 57 2.50 3.49 -7.09
C ALA A 57 3.17 4.68 -6.36
N GLU A 58 4.44 4.95 -6.64
CA GLU A 58 5.15 6.09 -6.05
C GLU A 58 4.61 7.41 -6.60
N TYR A 59 4.38 7.48 -7.89
CA TYR A 59 3.79 8.66 -8.54
C TYR A 59 2.43 9.01 -7.93
N ILE A 60 1.53 8.02 -7.78
CA ILE A 60 0.20 8.22 -7.17
C ILE A 60 0.33 8.65 -5.71
N SER A 61 1.23 8.01 -4.94
CA SER A 61 1.45 8.40 -3.53
C SER A 61 1.92 9.85 -3.41
N ASN A 62 2.82 10.30 -4.30
CA ASN A 62 3.31 11.66 -4.33
C ASN A 62 2.22 12.67 -4.75
N LYS A 63 1.40 12.30 -5.73
CA LYS A 63 0.24 13.09 -6.16
C LYS A 63 -0.76 13.28 -5.01
N LYS A 64 -1.06 12.20 -4.27
CA LYS A 64 -1.85 12.25 -3.03
C LYS A 64 -1.24 13.23 -2.03
N ALA A 65 0.06 13.13 -1.74
CA ALA A 65 0.72 14.04 -0.79
C ALA A 65 0.62 15.51 -1.22
N SER A 66 0.68 15.79 -2.51
CA SER A 66 0.53 17.15 -3.05
C SER A 66 -0.83 17.77 -2.72
N ALA A 67 -1.90 16.99 -2.74
CA ALA A 67 -3.25 17.46 -2.39
C ALA A 67 -3.35 17.92 -0.92
N TYR A 68 -2.54 17.37 -0.03
CA TYR A 68 -2.54 17.72 1.40
C TYR A 68 -1.57 18.84 1.77
N GLN A 69 -0.64 19.22 0.89
CA GLN A 69 0.48 20.12 1.23
C GLN A 69 0.04 21.44 1.90
N HIS A 70 -1.05 22.02 1.42
CA HIS A 70 -1.58 23.29 1.95
C HIS A 70 -2.36 23.15 3.27
N LEU A 71 -2.61 21.90 3.72
CA LEU A 71 -3.35 21.57 4.93
C LEU A 71 -2.43 21.17 6.09
N LEU A 72 -1.13 21.07 5.87
CA LEU A 72 -0.17 20.64 6.87
C LEU A 72 0.18 21.78 7.83
N ALA A 73 0.11 21.50 9.12
CA ALA A 73 0.70 22.34 10.16
C ALA A 73 2.21 22.06 10.30
N ALA A 74 2.92 22.96 10.99
CA ALA A 74 4.38 22.87 11.15
C ALA A 74 4.87 21.56 11.80
N ASP A 75 4.04 20.96 12.64
CA ASP A 75 4.36 19.73 13.37
C ASP A 75 3.78 18.46 12.73
N ASP A 76 3.08 18.61 11.61
CA ASP A 76 2.49 17.47 10.92
C ASP A 76 3.54 16.68 10.12
N ILE A 77 3.47 15.34 10.22
CA ILE A 77 4.14 14.38 9.35
C ILE A 77 3.05 13.58 8.63
N LEU A 78 2.89 13.80 7.34
CA LEU A 78 1.91 13.13 6.51
C LEU A 78 2.49 11.86 5.90
N ILE A 79 1.73 10.76 5.93
CA ILE A 79 2.00 9.54 5.16
C ILE A 79 0.88 9.34 4.16
N THR A 80 1.24 9.28 2.89
CA THR A 80 0.37 8.80 1.80
C THR A 80 0.96 7.52 1.22
N ALA A 81 0.12 6.64 0.69
CA ALA A 81 0.56 5.43 0.03
C ALA A 81 -0.38 5.02 -1.09
N ASP A 82 0.18 4.33 -2.07
CA ASP A 82 -0.56 3.62 -3.10
C ASP A 82 0.04 2.25 -3.33
N THR A 83 -0.77 1.30 -3.84
CA THR A 83 -0.31 -0.07 -4.08
C THR A 83 -0.82 -0.53 -5.44
N THR A 84 0.09 -1.00 -6.26
CA THR A 84 -0.20 -1.58 -7.58
C THR A 84 0.29 -3.02 -7.65
N VAL A 85 -0.41 -3.84 -8.42
CA VAL A 85 0.03 -5.18 -8.81
C VAL A 85 0.53 -5.12 -10.25
N VAL A 86 1.71 -5.66 -10.52
CA VAL A 86 2.35 -5.59 -11.83
C VAL A 86 2.68 -6.99 -12.31
N LEU A 87 2.14 -7.37 -13.47
CA LEU A 87 2.44 -8.61 -14.17
C LEU A 87 3.21 -8.27 -15.47
N GLY A 88 4.51 -8.54 -15.48
CA GLY A 88 5.38 -8.07 -16.56
C GLY A 88 5.42 -6.54 -16.64
N THR A 89 4.79 -5.97 -17.67
CA THR A 89 4.65 -4.50 -17.83
C THR A 89 3.24 -4.00 -17.58
N LEU A 90 2.30 -4.90 -17.29
CA LEU A 90 0.90 -4.56 -17.07
C LEU A 90 0.63 -4.21 -15.62
N VAL A 91 0.05 -3.04 -15.39
CA VAL A 91 -0.45 -2.63 -14.08
C VAL A 91 -1.88 -3.13 -13.91
N LEU A 92 -2.10 -3.96 -12.89
CA LEU A 92 -3.42 -4.42 -12.49
C LEU A 92 -3.91 -3.55 -11.33
N GLY A 93 -4.81 -2.64 -11.64
CA GLY A 93 -5.50 -1.80 -10.66
C GLY A 93 -6.57 -2.58 -9.89
N LYS A 94 -7.54 -1.85 -9.32
CA LYS A 94 -8.74 -2.45 -8.75
C LYS A 94 -9.66 -2.91 -9.88
N PRO A 95 -10.27 -4.10 -9.77
CA PRO A 95 -11.22 -4.57 -10.77
C PRO A 95 -12.49 -3.69 -10.78
N VAL A 96 -13.06 -3.53 -11.97
CA VAL A 96 -14.27 -2.72 -12.13
C VAL A 96 -15.55 -3.48 -11.73
N ASP A 97 -15.50 -4.81 -11.83
CA ASP A 97 -16.57 -5.73 -11.44
C ASP A 97 -16.04 -7.14 -11.14
N ASP A 98 -16.95 -8.06 -10.80
CA ASP A 98 -16.61 -9.44 -10.50
C ASP A 98 -16.06 -10.22 -11.71
N ALA A 99 -16.47 -9.87 -12.93
CA ALA A 99 -15.94 -10.49 -14.15
C ALA A 99 -14.49 -10.09 -14.40
N ASP A 100 -14.17 -8.82 -14.20
CA ASP A 100 -12.81 -8.29 -14.27
C ASP A 100 -11.93 -8.86 -13.15
N ALA A 101 -12.48 -9.01 -11.93
CA ALA A 101 -11.77 -9.67 -10.82
C ALA A 101 -11.37 -11.10 -11.17
N ARG A 102 -12.28 -11.91 -11.76
CA ARG A 102 -11.97 -13.27 -12.24
C ARG A 102 -10.92 -13.26 -13.34
N HIS A 103 -11.02 -12.31 -14.26
CA HIS A 103 -10.03 -12.14 -15.33
C HIS A 103 -8.64 -11.87 -14.76
N MET A 104 -8.50 -10.91 -13.84
CA MET A 104 -7.23 -10.59 -13.18
C MET A 104 -6.64 -11.80 -12.45
N LEU A 105 -7.45 -12.56 -11.72
CA LEU A 105 -6.99 -13.76 -11.00
C LEU A 105 -6.52 -14.86 -11.95
N ARG A 106 -7.19 -15.05 -13.11
CA ARG A 106 -6.73 -15.98 -14.15
C ARG A 106 -5.37 -15.56 -14.71
N MET A 107 -5.13 -14.26 -14.91
CA MET A 107 -3.85 -13.75 -15.37
C MET A 107 -2.73 -13.98 -14.35
N LEU A 108 -3.01 -13.87 -13.05
CA LEU A 108 -2.04 -14.09 -11.97
C LEU A 108 -1.80 -15.59 -11.67
N SER A 109 -2.73 -16.46 -12.06
CA SER A 109 -2.67 -17.91 -11.83
C SER A 109 -1.41 -18.53 -12.43
N GLY A 110 -0.63 -19.26 -11.62
CA GLY A 110 0.61 -19.91 -12.03
C GLY A 110 1.77 -18.95 -12.32
N CYS A 111 1.63 -17.65 -12.02
CA CYS A 111 2.61 -16.61 -12.35
C CYS A 111 3.30 -16.05 -11.11
N VAL A 112 4.47 -15.45 -11.34
CA VAL A 112 5.11 -14.52 -10.41
C VAL A 112 4.76 -13.10 -10.84
N HIS A 113 4.25 -12.32 -9.92
CA HIS A 113 3.91 -10.92 -10.14
C HIS A 113 4.53 -10.06 -9.05
N GLN A 114 4.60 -8.75 -9.27
CA GLN A 114 5.12 -7.78 -8.31
C GLN A 114 4.00 -7.02 -7.64
N VAL A 115 4.09 -6.87 -6.34
CA VAL A 115 3.29 -5.91 -5.58
C VAL A 115 4.19 -4.76 -5.19
N ILE A 116 3.85 -3.57 -5.67
CA ILE A 116 4.64 -2.36 -5.49
C ILE A 116 3.82 -1.39 -4.67
N THR A 117 4.32 -1.03 -3.48
CA THR A 117 3.72 0.04 -2.69
C THR A 117 4.64 1.25 -2.70
N GLY A 118 4.14 2.34 -3.29
CA GLY A 118 4.73 3.66 -3.22
C GLY A 118 4.26 4.38 -1.96
N VAL A 119 5.19 5.04 -1.29
CA VAL A 119 4.93 5.82 -0.07
C VAL A 119 5.55 7.20 -0.23
N THR A 120 4.81 8.22 0.19
CA THR A 120 5.35 9.57 0.35
C THR A 120 5.17 10.03 1.79
N ILE A 121 6.25 10.44 2.42
CA ILE A 121 6.26 11.08 3.73
C ILE A 121 6.55 12.56 3.50
N ALA A 122 5.66 13.43 3.97
CA ALA A 122 5.76 14.86 3.75
C ALA A 122 5.58 15.66 5.04
N THR A 123 6.30 16.76 5.14
CA THR A 123 6.12 17.81 6.13
C THR A 123 5.87 19.12 5.39
N THR A 124 5.72 20.25 6.10
CA THR A 124 5.66 21.57 5.48
C THR A 124 6.93 21.94 4.69
N HIS A 125 8.09 21.35 5.04
CA HIS A 125 9.40 21.75 4.51
C HIS A 125 10.12 20.66 3.71
N SER A 126 9.70 19.40 3.83
CA SER A 126 10.38 18.29 3.20
C SER A 126 9.39 17.26 2.66
N ARG A 127 9.79 16.57 1.62
CA ARG A 127 9.04 15.45 1.03
C ARG A 127 9.99 14.37 0.61
N ARG A 128 9.66 13.14 0.93
CA ARG A 128 10.42 11.96 0.56
C ARG A 128 9.49 10.87 0.05
N SER A 129 9.69 10.46 -1.19
CA SER A 129 8.97 9.35 -1.82
C SER A 129 9.90 8.16 -2.01
N PHE A 130 9.34 6.97 -1.94
CA PHE A 130 10.04 5.71 -2.19
C PHE A 130 9.04 4.61 -2.51
N SER A 131 9.50 3.57 -3.21
CA SER A 131 8.75 2.35 -3.48
C SER A 131 9.38 1.15 -2.78
N VAL A 132 8.53 0.19 -2.40
CA VAL A 132 8.95 -1.14 -1.96
C VAL A 132 8.31 -2.17 -2.87
N ILE A 133 9.13 -3.10 -3.38
CA ILE A 133 8.72 -4.13 -4.33
C ILE A 133 8.79 -5.48 -3.63
N THR A 134 7.77 -6.30 -3.86
CA THR A 134 7.70 -7.68 -3.37
C THR A 134 7.20 -8.58 -4.48
N ASP A 135 7.96 -9.62 -4.81
CA ASP A 135 7.50 -10.64 -5.74
C ASP A 135 6.62 -11.65 -5.00
N VAL A 136 5.48 -11.98 -5.59
CA VAL A 136 4.52 -12.96 -5.10
C VAL A 136 4.30 -14.00 -6.17
N ALA A 137 4.48 -15.28 -5.83
CA ALA A 137 4.22 -16.39 -6.72
C ALA A 137 2.90 -17.07 -6.37
N PHE A 138 2.02 -17.24 -7.36
CA PHE A 138 0.81 -18.03 -7.24
C PHE A 138 0.99 -19.44 -7.82
N LYS A 139 0.36 -20.44 -7.18
CA LYS A 139 0.10 -21.72 -7.83
C LYS A 139 -0.85 -21.53 -9.01
N THR A 140 -0.99 -22.53 -9.86
CA THR A 140 -2.12 -22.58 -10.80
C THR A 140 -3.41 -22.70 -10.00
N LEU A 141 -4.30 -21.72 -10.16
CA LEU A 141 -5.64 -21.66 -9.56
C LEU A 141 -6.64 -22.33 -10.50
N SER A 142 -7.59 -23.10 -9.96
CA SER A 142 -8.72 -23.59 -10.74
C SER A 142 -9.80 -22.51 -10.91
N ASP A 143 -10.65 -22.65 -11.93
CA ASP A 143 -11.79 -21.73 -12.09
C ASP A 143 -12.75 -21.78 -10.89
N GLU A 144 -12.95 -22.94 -10.27
CA GLU A 144 -13.76 -23.08 -9.06
C GLU A 144 -13.18 -22.32 -7.88
N GLU A 145 -11.86 -22.30 -7.71
CA GLU A 145 -11.19 -21.52 -6.65
C GLU A 145 -11.34 -20.02 -6.89
N ILE A 146 -11.21 -19.58 -8.15
CA ILE A 146 -11.38 -18.19 -8.54
C ILE A 146 -12.82 -17.75 -8.32
N ASP A 147 -13.78 -18.52 -8.80
CA ASP A 147 -15.20 -18.21 -8.67
C ASP A 147 -15.64 -18.16 -7.20
N TYR A 148 -15.26 -19.17 -6.40
CA TYR A 148 -15.54 -19.18 -4.96
C TYR A 148 -15.00 -17.92 -4.26
N TYR A 149 -13.75 -17.54 -4.57
CA TYR A 149 -13.16 -16.38 -3.93
C TYR A 149 -13.86 -15.08 -4.31
N VAL A 150 -14.10 -14.86 -5.60
CA VAL A 150 -14.77 -13.63 -6.06
C VAL A 150 -16.18 -13.52 -5.51
N ASP A 151 -16.97 -14.62 -5.56
CA ASP A 151 -18.35 -14.64 -5.07
C ASP A 151 -18.46 -14.47 -3.54
N THR A 152 -17.43 -14.89 -2.79
CA THR A 152 -17.45 -14.84 -1.33
C THR A 152 -16.85 -13.57 -0.78
N TYR A 153 -15.76 -13.07 -1.39
CA TYR A 153 -14.95 -11.98 -0.83
C TYR A 153 -15.11 -10.64 -1.54
N HIS A 154 -15.68 -10.61 -2.75
CA HIS A 154 -15.93 -9.40 -3.55
C HIS A 154 -14.71 -8.46 -3.56
N PRO A 155 -13.55 -8.87 -4.13
CA PRO A 155 -12.26 -8.19 -3.96
C PRO A 155 -12.11 -6.89 -4.78
N LEU A 156 -13.20 -6.13 -4.98
CA LEU A 156 -13.25 -4.94 -5.84
C LEU A 156 -12.46 -3.74 -5.28
N ASP A 157 -12.09 -3.79 -4.01
CA ASP A 157 -11.28 -2.76 -3.35
C ASP A 157 -9.75 -3.00 -3.44
N LYS A 158 -9.31 -4.08 -4.11
CA LYS A 158 -7.93 -4.57 -4.09
C LYS A 158 -7.28 -4.55 -5.47
N ALA A 159 -6.07 -3.99 -5.56
CA ALA A 159 -5.27 -4.10 -6.77
C ALA A 159 -4.98 -5.57 -7.09
N GLY A 160 -5.10 -5.97 -8.36
CA GLY A 160 -4.94 -7.36 -8.81
C GLY A 160 -6.03 -8.30 -8.32
N ALA A 161 -7.14 -7.75 -7.80
CA ALA A 161 -8.31 -8.51 -7.34
C ALA A 161 -8.02 -9.56 -6.25
N TYR A 162 -7.02 -9.38 -5.39
CA TYR A 162 -6.80 -10.30 -4.28
C TYR A 162 -6.28 -9.64 -2.99
N GLY A 163 -6.61 -10.26 -1.86
CA GLY A 163 -6.03 -9.95 -0.56
C GLY A 163 -5.16 -11.10 -0.07
N ILE A 164 -3.85 -10.85 0.15
CA ILE A 164 -2.94 -11.89 0.64
C ILE A 164 -3.33 -12.43 2.03
N GLN A 165 -4.09 -11.65 2.79
CA GLN A 165 -4.60 -11.99 4.11
C GLN A 165 -5.91 -12.82 4.06
N GLU A 166 -6.50 -12.98 2.87
CA GLU A 166 -7.77 -13.66 2.64
C GLU A 166 -7.53 -15.10 2.16
N TRP A 167 -8.62 -15.83 1.99
CA TRP A 167 -8.59 -17.24 1.64
C TRP A 167 -7.70 -17.54 0.42
N ILE A 168 -7.81 -16.72 -0.66
CA ILE A 168 -7.02 -16.89 -1.89
C ILE A 168 -5.51 -16.76 -1.62
N GLY A 169 -5.12 -15.88 -0.71
CA GLY A 169 -3.71 -15.75 -0.29
C GLY A 169 -3.21 -17.00 0.44
N HIS A 170 -4.06 -17.62 1.26
CA HIS A 170 -3.70 -18.84 2.01
C HIS A 170 -3.53 -20.05 1.10
N ILE A 171 -4.38 -20.20 0.07
CA ILE A 171 -4.34 -21.40 -0.78
C ILE A 171 -3.52 -21.20 -2.07
N GLY A 172 -3.36 -19.96 -2.51
CA GLY A 172 -2.80 -19.62 -3.81
C GLY A 172 -1.34 -19.18 -3.77
N VAL A 173 -0.89 -18.49 -2.72
CA VAL A 173 0.49 -17.99 -2.64
C VAL A 173 1.46 -19.11 -2.27
N THR A 174 2.43 -19.37 -3.15
CA THR A 174 3.46 -20.39 -2.94
C THR A 174 4.76 -19.82 -2.41
N SER A 175 5.06 -18.55 -2.71
CA SER A 175 6.23 -17.87 -2.17
C SER A 175 6.08 -16.35 -2.21
N ILE A 176 6.83 -15.68 -1.33
CA ILE A 176 6.97 -14.23 -1.25
C ILE A 176 8.46 -13.92 -1.17
N ARG A 177 8.94 -13.04 -2.05
CA ARG A 177 10.30 -12.51 -1.98
C ARG A 177 10.25 -11.00 -1.75
N GLY A 178 10.40 -10.58 -0.52
CA GLY A 178 10.28 -9.21 -0.04
C GLY A 178 9.49 -9.10 1.25
N SER A 179 8.72 -8.03 1.39
CA SER A 179 7.95 -7.74 2.60
C SER A 179 6.48 -8.17 2.47
N TYR A 180 6.03 -9.04 3.35
CA TYR A 180 4.61 -9.38 3.47
C TYR A 180 3.73 -8.14 3.72
N PHE A 181 4.17 -7.24 4.61
CA PHE A 181 3.44 -6.02 4.92
C PHE A 181 3.33 -5.06 3.73
N ASN A 182 4.33 -5.07 2.84
CA ASN A 182 4.25 -4.37 1.57
C ASN A 182 3.09 -4.90 0.70
N VAL A 183 2.92 -6.22 0.62
CA VAL A 183 1.83 -6.85 -0.14
C VAL A 183 0.46 -6.52 0.49
N VAL A 184 0.37 -6.45 1.81
CA VAL A 184 -0.86 -6.00 2.51
C VAL A 184 -1.20 -4.55 2.20
N GLY A 185 -0.19 -3.71 1.85
CA GLY A 185 -0.40 -2.36 1.33
C GLY A 185 0.30 -1.22 2.07
N LEU A 186 1.21 -1.54 3.03
CA LEU A 186 2.03 -0.52 3.70
C LEU A 186 3.36 -1.12 4.20
N PRO A 187 4.52 -0.72 3.64
CA PRO A 187 5.83 -1.25 4.03
C PRO A 187 6.32 -0.61 5.34
N VAL A 188 5.71 -1.01 6.46
CA VAL A 188 5.87 -0.38 7.79
C VAL A 188 7.32 -0.38 8.28
N GLN A 189 8.12 -1.42 7.98
CA GLN A 189 9.54 -1.45 8.33
C GLN A 189 10.29 -0.28 7.68
N ARG A 190 10.08 -0.06 6.38
CA ARG A 190 10.73 1.04 5.68
C ARG A 190 10.21 2.40 6.14
N ILE A 191 8.91 2.52 6.41
CA ILE A 191 8.30 3.74 6.98
C ILE A 191 8.94 4.06 8.33
N TYR A 192 9.09 3.08 9.19
CA TYR A 192 9.76 3.25 10.49
C TYR A 192 11.17 3.84 10.34
N GLU A 193 11.97 3.31 9.42
CA GLU A 193 13.33 3.85 9.16
C GLU A 193 13.29 5.31 8.66
N GLU A 194 12.36 5.63 7.77
CA GLU A 194 12.26 6.99 7.24
C GLU A 194 11.74 7.98 8.28
N LEU A 195 10.77 7.58 9.12
CA LEU A 195 10.31 8.39 10.25
C LEU A 195 11.44 8.68 11.24
N ARG A 196 12.27 7.68 11.56
CA ARG A 196 13.44 7.88 12.43
C ARG A 196 14.40 8.92 11.89
N LYS A 197 14.60 9.00 10.57
CA LYS A 197 15.46 10.03 9.96
C LYS A 197 14.88 11.42 10.11
N ILE A 198 13.56 11.56 9.95
CA ILE A 198 12.86 12.86 10.05
C ILE A 198 12.85 13.38 11.49
N ILE A 199 12.72 12.49 12.47
CA ILE A 199 12.65 12.87 13.89
C ILE A 199 14.01 13.23 14.46
N ASN A 200 15.09 12.63 13.93
CA ASN A 200 16.46 12.84 14.39
C ASN A 200 17.20 13.98 13.67
N CYS A 201 16.54 14.66 12.71
CA CYS A 201 17.03 15.86 12.05
C CYS A 201 16.49 17.12 12.75
#